data_063d3e60c81a08f58a84915495062ff3
#
_entry.id   063d3e60c81a08f58a84915495062ff3
#
_cell.length_a   1.000
_cell.length_b   1.000
_cell.length_c   1.000
_cell.angle_alpha   90.00
_cell.angle_beta   90.00
_cell.angle_gamma   90.00
#
_symmetry.space_group_name_H-M   'P 1'
#
loop_
_entity.id
_entity.type
_entity.pdbx_description
1 polymer ?
#
loop_
_entity_poly.entity_id
_entity_poly.type
_entity_poly.pdbx_seq_one_letter_code
_entity_poly.pdbx_strand_id
1 'polypeptide(L)'
;LIFDEPTAAMGLNESNAVLRLIKKLAAQGYAVIIISHNLPQVFHISDRICVMRQGKVIGELRTEDTTMDEVVAMITGASTAS
;
A
#
# COMPACT_ATOMS: atom_id res chain seq x y z
N LEU A 1 -1.13 2.96 14.06
CA LEU A 1 -1.43 4.16 13.26
C LEU A 1 -2.06 3.74 11.93
N ILE A 2 -3.16 4.38 11.59
CA ILE A 2 -3.87 4.11 10.34
C ILE A 2 -3.96 5.39 9.54
N PHE A 3 -3.49 5.34 8.29
CA PHE A 3 -3.58 6.45 7.34
C PHE A 3 -4.48 6.02 6.19
N ASP A 4 -5.59 6.71 6.01
CA ASP A 4 -6.55 6.43 4.95
C ASP A 4 -6.37 7.44 3.82
N GLU A 5 -5.88 6.98 2.66
CA GLU A 5 -5.60 7.81 1.49
C GLU A 5 -4.76 9.05 1.86
N PRO A 6 -3.59 8.87 2.51
CA PRO A 6 -2.89 9.98 3.14
C PRO A 6 -2.36 11.03 2.16
N THR A 7 -2.23 10.70 0.88
CA THR A 7 -1.71 11.62 -0.13
C THR A 7 -2.76 12.05 -1.16
N ALA A 8 -4.02 11.67 -0.96
CA ALA A 8 -5.09 12.06 -1.86
C ALA A 8 -5.21 13.59 -1.92
N ALA A 9 -5.34 14.13 -3.11
CA ALA A 9 -5.48 15.56 -3.37
C ALA A 9 -4.27 16.42 -2.97
N MET A 10 -3.10 15.80 -2.75
CA MET A 10 -1.86 16.51 -2.46
C MET A 10 -0.97 16.65 -3.70
N GLY A 11 -0.18 17.72 -3.75
CA GLY A 11 0.87 17.86 -4.75
C GLY A 11 2.03 16.91 -4.48
N LEU A 12 2.94 16.81 -5.44
CA LEU A 12 4.05 15.85 -5.38
C LEU A 12 4.95 16.07 -4.17
N ASN A 13 5.33 17.32 -3.89
CA ASN A 13 6.23 17.63 -2.76
C ASN A 13 5.56 17.32 -1.43
N GLU A 14 4.28 17.64 -1.30
CA GLU A 14 3.50 17.37 -0.09
C GLU A 14 3.33 15.88 0.14
N SER A 15 3.01 15.14 -0.93
CA SER A 15 2.89 13.68 -0.87
C SER A 15 4.21 13.03 -0.43
N ASN A 16 5.34 13.47 -1.00
CA ASN A 16 6.65 12.94 -0.63
C ASN A 16 6.98 13.20 0.83
N ALA A 17 6.61 14.38 1.35
CA ALA A 17 6.83 14.70 2.76
C ALA A 17 6.03 13.78 3.69
N VAL A 18 4.76 13.52 3.34
CA VAL A 18 3.91 12.60 4.11
C VAL A 18 4.47 11.17 4.07
N LEU A 19 4.89 10.70 2.91
CA LEU A 19 5.45 9.35 2.77
C LEU A 19 6.74 9.20 3.57
N ARG A 20 7.59 10.22 3.60
CA ARG A 20 8.80 10.20 4.43
C ARG A 20 8.47 10.13 5.92
N LEU A 21 7.45 10.86 6.35
CA LEU A 21 6.99 10.81 7.74
C LEU A 21 6.51 9.41 8.09
N ILE A 22 5.72 8.78 7.23
CA ILE A 22 5.21 7.43 7.44
C ILE A 22 6.35 6.43 7.56
N LYS A 23 7.33 6.50 6.65
CA LYS A 23 8.50 5.61 6.71
C LYS A 23 9.29 5.81 8.00
N LYS A 24 9.44 7.05 8.43
CA LYS A 24 10.14 7.37 9.67
C LYS A 24 9.43 6.78 10.88
N LEU A 25 8.11 6.87 10.94
CA LEU A 25 7.33 6.28 12.03
C LEU A 25 7.50 4.77 12.07
N ALA A 26 7.43 4.12 10.93
CA ALA A 26 7.63 2.67 10.84
C ALA A 26 9.04 2.27 11.27
N ALA A 27 10.04 3.06 10.90
CA ALA A 27 11.43 2.81 11.30
C ALA A 27 11.64 2.97 12.80
N GLN A 28 10.80 3.76 13.47
CA GLN A 28 10.85 3.95 14.92
C GLN A 28 10.11 2.86 15.69
N GLY A 29 9.57 1.86 15.01
CA GLY A 29 8.90 0.74 15.64
C GLY A 29 7.38 0.84 15.73
N TYR A 30 6.77 1.88 15.16
CA TYR A 30 5.32 1.98 15.12
C TYR A 30 4.74 1.02 14.08
N ALA A 31 3.66 0.34 14.44
CA ALA A 31 2.87 -0.40 13.47
C ALA A 31 2.04 0.60 12.66
N VAL A 32 2.19 0.57 11.34
CA VAL A 32 1.52 1.53 10.45
C VAL A 32 0.73 0.78 9.39
N ILE A 33 -0.53 1.18 9.22
CA ILE A 33 -1.40 0.65 8.17
C ILE A 33 -1.77 1.82 7.25
N ILE A 34 -1.62 1.60 5.95
CA ILE A 34 -1.97 2.59 4.94
C ILE A 34 -3.04 2.01 4.03
N ILE A 35 -4.12 2.75 3.85
CA ILE A 35 -5.18 2.41 2.91
C ILE A 35 -5.01 3.32 1.70
N SER A 36 -4.70 2.75 0.54
CA SER A 36 -4.44 3.52 -0.66
C SER A 36 -4.64 2.68 -1.91
N HIS A 37 -5.00 3.33 -3.00
CA HIS A 37 -5.04 2.72 -4.33
C HIS A 37 -3.93 3.25 -5.24
N ASN A 38 -3.04 4.06 -4.71
CA ASN A 38 -1.86 4.53 -5.45
C ASN A 38 -0.75 3.49 -5.32
N LEU A 39 -0.71 2.57 -6.26
CA LEU A 39 0.20 1.42 -6.20
C LEU A 39 1.68 1.80 -6.20
N PRO A 40 2.17 2.76 -7.01
CA PRO A 40 3.57 3.15 -6.92
C PRO A 40 3.97 3.59 -5.52
N GLN A 41 3.13 4.35 -4.82
CA GLN A 41 3.41 4.75 -3.45
C GLN A 41 3.37 3.58 -2.49
N VAL A 42 2.38 2.69 -2.64
CA VAL A 42 2.26 1.49 -1.80
C VAL A 42 3.51 0.64 -1.92
N PHE A 43 3.99 0.39 -3.14
CA PHE A 43 5.20 -0.40 -3.35
C PHE A 43 6.45 0.28 -2.79
N HIS A 44 6.46 1.62 -2.79
CA HIS A 44 7.61 2.38 -2.29
C HIS A 44 7.75 2.31 -0.77
N ILE A 45 6.64 2.31 -0.03
CA ILE A 45 6.67 2.48 1.43
C ILE A 45 6.24 1.26 2.23
N SER A 46 5.62 0.27 1.61
CA SER A 46 5.02 -0.86 2.34
C SER A 46 5.93 -2.06 2.34
N ASP A 47 5.98 -2.76 3.47
CA ASP A 47 6.66 -4.05 3.60
C ASP A 47 5.74 -5.19 3.17
N ARG A 48 4.44 -5.04 3.38
CA ARG A 48 3.43 -6.05 3.08
C ARG A 48 2.22 -5.37 2.45
N ILE A 49 1.58 -6.09 1.54
CA ILE A 49 0.40 -5.61 0.83
C ILE A 49 -0.74 -6.59 1.06
N CYS A 50 -1.86 -6.08 1.53
CA CYS A 50 -3.09 -6.85 1.67
C CYS A 50 -4.07 -6.37 0.61
N VAL A 51 -4.47 -7.25 -0.29
CA VAL A 51 -5.44 -6.92 -1.33
C VAL A 51 -6.83 -7.27 -0.86
N MET A 52 -7.72 -6.30 -0.91
CA MET A 52 -9.12 -6.48 -0.55
C MET A 52 -10.02 -6.20 -1.75
N ARG A 53 -11.09 -6.96 -1.85
CA ARG A 53 -12.09 -6.77 -2.89
C ARG A 53 -13.45 -7.18 -2.35
N GLN A 54 -14.44 -6.28 -2.52
CA GLN A 54 -15.82 -6.53 -2.06
C GLN A 54 -15.90 -6.95 -0.58
N GLY A 55 -15.10 -6.27 0.25
CA GLY A 55 -15.10 -6.51 1.69
C GLY A 55 -14.37 -7.77 2.14
N LYS A 56 -13.66 -8.44 1.24
CA LYS A 56 -12.93 -9.67 1.57
C LYS A 56 -11.46 -9.51 1.27
N VAL A 57 -10.63 -10.19 2.07
CA VAL A 57 -9.19 -10.29 1.80
C VAL A 57 -9.00 -11.31 0.68
N ILE A 58 -8.44 -10.82 -0.44
CA ILE A 58 -8.14 -11.66 -1.59
C ILE A 58 -6.76 -12.30 -1.46
N GLY A 59 -5.82 -11.57 -0.89
CA GLY A 59 -4.49 -12.09 -0.67
C GLY A 59 -3.65 -11.14 0.15
N GLU A 60 -2.57 -11.67 0.71
CA GLU A 60 -1.59 -10.93 1.48
C GLU A 60 -0.21 -11.32 0.96
N LEU A 61 0.57 -10.31 0.57
CA LEU A 61 1.85 -10.52 -0.09
C LEU A 61 2.92 -9.66 0.57
N ARG A 62 4.16 -10.15 0.57
CA ARG A 62 5.30 -9.30 0.88
C ARG A 62 5.64 -8.48 -0.37
N THR A 63 5.88 -7.18 -0.17
CA THR A 63 6.15 -6.27 -1.29
C THR A 63 7.32 -6.76 -2.15
N GLU A 64 8.36 -7.29 -1.52
CA GLU A 64 9.54 -7.77 -2.23
C GLU A 64 9.29 -9.05 -3.04
N ASP A 65 8.20 -9.78 -2.77
CA ASP A 65 7.88 -11.06 -3.40
C ASP A 65 6.83 -10.94 -4.49
N THR A 66 6.37 -9.73 -4.81
CA THR A 66 5.32 -9.52 -5.79
C THR A 66 5.65 -8.37 -6.73
N THR A 67 4.82 -8.18 -7.74
CA THR A 67 4.94 -7.08 -8.70
C THR A 67 3.65 -6.28 -8.77
N MET A 68 3.74 -5.06 -9.33
CA MET A 68 2.54 -4.25 -9.52
C MET A 68 1.52 -4.94 -10.43
N ASP A 69 1.96 -5.60 -11.48
CA ASP A 69 1.07 -6.32 -12.39
C ASP A 69 0.29 -7.41 -11.66
N GLU A 70 0.97 -8.14 -10.76
CA GLU A 70 0.34 -9.18 -9.97
C GLU A 70 -0.71 -8.61 -9.02
N VAL A 71 -0.40 -7.51 -8.34
CA VAL A 71 -1.34 -6.85 -7.44
C VAL A 71 -2.55 -6.30 -8.21
N VAL A 72 -2.32 -5.66 -9.35
CA VAL A 72 -3.41 -5.18 -10.20
C VAL A 72 -4.33 -6.32 -10.63
N ALA A 73 -3.75 -7.45 -11.02
CA ALA A 73 -4.53 -8.63 -11.41
C ALA A 73 -5.42 -9.12 -10.27
N MET A 74 -4.92 -9.10 -9.05
CA MET A 74 -5.70 -9.47 -7.86
C MET A 74 -6.83 -8.46 -7.58
N ILE A 75 -6.54 -7.17 -7.70
CA ILE A 75 -7.51 -6.10 -7.46
C ILE A 75 -8.66 -6.19 -8.46
N THR A 76 -8.35 -6.44 -9.72
CA THR A 76 -9.35 -6.47 -10.80
C THR A 76 -10.07 -7.80 -10.93
N GLY A 77 -9.58 -8.83 -10.23
CA GLY A 77 -10.14 -10.17 -10.34
C GLY A 77 -9.61 -10.97 -11.52
N ALA A 78 -8.60 -10.46 -12.23
CA ALA A 78 -7.98 -11.18 -13.34
C ALA A 78 -7.16 -12.38 -12.86
N SER A 79 -6.77 -12.38 -11.59
CA SER A 79 -6.05 -13.47 -10.96
C SER A 79 -6.59 -13.67 -9.55
N THR A 80 -6.57 -14.89 -9.07
CA THR A 80 -6.85 -15.20 -7.67
C THR A 80 -5.54 -15.47 -6.96
N ALA A 81 -5.41 -14.95 -5.73
CA ALA A 81 -4.27 -15.28 -4.90
C ALA A 81 -4.31 -16.77 -4.60
N SER A 82 -3.29 -17.42 -4.95
CA SER A 82 -3.14 -18.84 -4.68
C SER A 82 -2.16 -19.05 -3.55
#